data_f43fd6780c398597c5f803c00c426b8b
#
_entry.id   f43fd6780c398597c5f803c00c426b8b
#
_cell.length_a   1.000
_cell.length_b   1.000
_cell.length_c   1.000
_cell.angle_alpha   90.00
_cell.angle_beta   90.00
_cell.angle_gamma   90.00
#
_symmetry.space_group_name_H-M   'P 1'
#
loop_
_entity.id
_entity.type
_entity.pdbx_description
1 polymer ?
#
loop_
_entity_poly.entity_id
_entity_poly.type
_entity_poly.pdbx_seq_one_letter_code
_entity_poly.pdbx_strand_id
1 'polypeptide(L)'
;MWDQVYNPLNNAALSTIAAAIPVITLLVLIASGKVKAHIAAIVAVIVTNLITIAIFHMPADMSVRATLLGVVTGFFPIGWIVLNVIFLYQITVTTGRFELLKRAVGGVTEDRRLQLLLIAFSFGAFFEGASGFGTPVAITGAVLIGLGFSPLAASGLSLIANTAPVAYGALGTPIQGLASVTGLDPYVLGAMVGRQLPVFSLIVPFWVVWAFAGWRGMKEIWPAILVTGVSFAVPQFVISNYINPWIVDIGASLISMGCLILFLRVWQPRQLWLSPKLRGSDESAATMTAATPLDKTPLTQTQLWSALLPWIIVCVVMLIWGNGGFKNWANSIFTWNYQVPELHNMINKMPPVAAKPTPESAVFAFTYLSFTGSGMLIAAIISGLLMGLSPVRLVTEYGRTIRICAISLITISAMLAIGTLTRLSGVDATLGLAFAATGVLYPFFGTLLGWLGVALTGSDTASNILFGNLQRITSEQIGLSPVLMAAANSSGGVMGKMIDAQSIVVASTATNWYGHEGSILRYVFLHSIVLACLVGMFVTLQAYVYPFTLMVLK
;
A
#
# COMPACT_ATOMS: atom_id res chain seq x y z
N MET A 1 -15.25 29.69 11.10
CA MET A 1 -15.47 28.43 10.38
C MET A 1 -15.38 28.70 8.90
N TRP A 2 -14.84 27.80 8.11
CA TRP A 2 -14.72 27.89 6.68
C TRP A 2 -15.39 26.68 6.02
N ASP A 3 -16.21 26.93 4.99
CA ASP A 3 -16.95 25.89 4.30
C ASP A 3 -16.23 25.48 3.03
N GLN A 4 -16.06 24.17 2.81
CA GLN A 4 -15.42 23.65 1.61
C GLN A 4 -16.24 24.03 0.37
N VAL A 5 -15.56 24.50 -0.67
CA VAL A 5 -16.17 24.86 -1.97
C VAL A 5 -15.69 23.83 -3.01
N TYR A 6 -16.62 23.17 -3.71
CA TYR A 6 -16.30 22.14 -4.69
C TYR A 6 -16.36 22.61 -6.15
N ASN A 7 -16.87 23.80 -6.36
CA ASN A 7 -16.89 24.45 -7.69
C ASN A 7 -16.44 25.91 -7.57
N PRO A 8 -15.17 26.15 -7.15
CA PRO A 8 -14.69 27.51 -6.83
C PRO A 8 -14.67 28.45 -8.04
N LEU A 9 -14.61 27.93 -9.26
CA LEU A 9 -14.58 28.75 -10.50
C LEU A 9 -15.96 28.90 -11.16
N ASN A 10 -17.04 28.49 -10.49
CA ASN A 10 -18.41 28.45 -11.05
C ASN A 10 -18.49 27.70 -12.40
N ASN A 11 -17.52 26.83 -12.67
CA ASN A 11 -17.43 25.96 -13.81
C ASN A 11 -16.82 24.62 -13.38
N ALA A 12 -17.60 23.55 -13.44
CA ALA A 12 -17.18 22.25 -12.94
C ALA A 12 -15.91 21.72 -13.64
N ALA A 13 -15.79 21.91 -14.96
CA ALA A 13 -14.62 21.44 -15.70
C ALA A 13 -13.35 22.21 -15.31
N LEU A 14 -13.44 23.54 -15.21
CA LEU A 14 -12.30 24.37 -14.80
C LEU A 14 -11.91 24.11 -13.34
N SER A 15 -12.90 23.95 -12.46
CA SER A 15 -12.65 23.61 -11.04
C SER A 15 -11.99 22.24 -10.90
N THR A 16 -12.40 21.24 -11.70
CA THR A 16 -11.77 19.92 -11.75
C THR A 16 -10.33 19.98 -12.26
N ILE A 17 -10.08 20.75 -13.33
CA ILE A 17 -8.73 20.97 -13.83
C ILE A 17 -7.85 21.62 -12.76
N ALA A 18 -8.35 22.67 -12.09
CA ALA A 18 -7.63 23.33 -11.01
C ALA A 18 -7.31 22.36 -9.85
N ALA A 19 -8.29 21.53 -9.46
CA ALA A 19 -8.11 20.51 -8.44
C ALA A 19 -7.09 19.43 -8.83
N ALA A 20 -6.93 19.14 -10.12
CA ALA A 20 -5.98 18.16 -10.62
C ALA A 20 -4.52 18.66 -10.66
N ILE A 21 -4.29 19.99 -10.69
CA ILE A 21 -2.95 20.58 -10.84
C ILE A 21 -1.94 20.05 -9.81
N PRO A 22 -2.24 19.99 -8.49
CA PRO A 22 -1.30 19.47 -7.50
C PRO A 22 -0.80 18.06 -7.82
N VAL A 23 -1.73 17.17 -8.13
CA VAL A 23 -1.46 15.76 -8.44
C VAL A 23 -0.67 15.64 -9.73
N ILE A 24 -1.11 16.32 -10.78
CA ILE A 24 -0.42 16.32 -12.09
C ILE A 24 1.00 16.86 -11.91
N THR A 25 1.19 17.95 -11.15
CA THR A 25 2.52 18.50 -10.86
C THR A 25 3.43 17.46 -10.23
N LEU A 26 2.97 16.79 -9.18
CA LEU A 26 3.75 15.75 -8.49
C LEU A 26 4.12 14.62 -9.45
N LEU A 27 3.13 14.04 -10.13
CA LEU A 27 3.31 12.88 -11.01
C LEU A 27 4.21 13.21 -12.20
N VAL A 28 4.03 14.37 -12.84
CA VAL A 28 4.85 14.81 -13.98
C VAL A 28 6.30 15.06 -13.56
N LEU A 29 6.52 15.73 -12.43
CA LEU A 29 7.88 15.98 -11.94
C LEU A 29 8.61 14.68 -11.61
N ILE A 30 7.96 13.73 -10.91
CA ILE A 30 8.56 12.43 -10.60
C ILE A 30 8.79 11.62 -11.89
N ALA A 31 7.78 11.51 -12.75
CA ALA A 31 7.87 10.74 -14.00
C ALA A 31 8.89 11.30 -14.98
N SER A 32 9.18 12.60 -14.93
CA SER A 32 10.21 13.24 -15.78
C SER A 32 11.60 12.63 -15.56
N GLY A 33 11.89 12.11 -14.35
CA GLY A 33 13.21 11.61 -13.95
C GLY A 33 14.29 12.69 -13.82
N LYS A 34 13.94 13.97 -14.05
CA LYS A 34 14.88 15.11 -13.97
C LYS A 34 14.95 15.73 -12.59
N VAL A 35 13.92 15.52 -11.78
CA VAL A 35 13.78 16.09 -10.44
C VAL A 35 13.74 14.97 -9.43
N LYS A 36 14.50 15.11 -8.35
CA LYS A 36 14.49 14.14 -7.25
C LYS A 36 13.12 14.14 -6.56
N ALA A 37 12.62 12.99 -6.13
CA ALA A 37 11.27 12.84 -5.57
C ALA A 37 10.96 13.78 -4.41
N HIS A 38 11.90 14.01 -3.49
CA HIS A 38 11.71 14.95 -2.38
C HIS A 38 11.54 16.40 -2.83
N ILE A 39 12.24 16.82 -3.91
CA ILE A 39 12.09 18.16 -4.50
C ILE A 39 10.74 18.26 -5.20
N ALA A 40 10.35 17.23 -5.97
CA ALA A 40 9.04 17.16 -6.63
C ALA A 40 7.90 17.26 -5.61
N ALA A 41 8.02 16.54 -4.48
CA ALA A 41 7.04 16.57 -3.41
C ALA A 41 6.95 17.96 -2.75
N ILE A 42 8.08 18.62 -2.46
CA ILE A 42 8.09 19.98 -1.88
C ILE A 42 7.47 20.98 -2.86
N VAL A 43 7.81 20.90 -4.14
CA VAL A 43 7.19 21.77 -5.18
C VAL A 43 5.69 21.54 -5.23
N ALA A 44 5.24 20.30 -5.21
CA ALA A 44 3.82 19.97 -5.20
C ALA A 44 3.11 20.47 -3.94
N VAL A 45 3.74 20.45 -2.75
CA VAL A 45 3.19 21.09 -1.52
C VAL A 45 2.98 22.58 -1.73
N ILE A 46 3.96 23.28 -2.32
CA ILE A 46 3.86 24.71 -2.60
C ILE A 46 2.71 24.99 -3.58
N VAL A 47 2.65 24.24 -4.68
CA VAL A 47 1.58 24.35 -5.68
C VAL A 47 0.22 24.07 -5.06
N THR A 48 0.10 23.05 -4.20
CA THR A 48 -1.14 22.73 -3.49
C THR A 48 -1.58 23.89 -2.61
N ASN A 49 -0.68 24.48 -1.81
CA ASN A 49 -1.00 25.67 -1.00
C ASN A 49 -1.47 26.83 -1.87
N LEU A 50 -0.80 27.12 -2.99
CA LEU A 50 -1.21 28.19 -3.91
C LEU A 50 -2.61 27.95 -4.48
N ILE A 51 -2.92 26.71 -4.93
CA ILE A 51 -4.23 26.35 -5.47
C ILE A 51 -5.32 26.45 -4.39
N THR A 52 -5.06 25.92 -3.19
CA THR A 52 -6.06 25.93 -2.11
C THR A 52 -6.37 27.34 -1.62
N ILE A 53 -5.37 28.22 -1.54
CA ILE A 53 -5.56 29.60 -1.10
C ILE A 53 -6.18 30.46 -2.23
N ALA A 54 -5.60 30.43 -3.44
CA ALA A 54 -5.98 31.32 -4.51
C ALA A 54 -7.28 30.93 -5.24
N ILE A 55 -7.55 29.62 -5.38
CA ILE A 55 -8.70 29.13 -6.16
C ILE A 55 -9.80 28.61 -5.24
N PHE A 56 -9.46 27.80 -4.23
CA PHE A 56 -10.45 27.26 -3.29
C PHE A 56 -10.80 28.22 -2.15
N HIS A 57 -10.12 29.37 -2.06
CA HIS A 57 -10.33 30.42 -1.06
C HIS A 57 -10.18 29.93 0.39
N MET A 58 -9.37 28.89 0.61
CA MET A 58 -9.04 28.44 1.96
C MET A 58 -8.18 29.51 2.64
N PRO A 59 -8.48 29.90 3.90
CA PRO A 59 -7.64 30.83 4.65
C PRO A 59 -6.19 30.35 4.71
N ALA A 60 -5.24 31.25 4.47
CA ALA A 60 -3.81 30.90 4.35
C ALA A 60 -3.25 30.26 5.64
N ASP A 61 -3.70 30.71 6.80
CA ASP A 61 -3.34 30.13 8.09
C ASP A 61 -3.83 28.67 8.23
N MET A 62 -5.07 28.40 7.81
CA MET A 62 -5.62 27.03 7.77
C MET A 62 -4.85 26.14 6.80
N SER A 63 -4.49 26.66 5.61
CA SER A 63 -3.71 25.93 4.60
C SER A 63 -2.33 25.54 5.15
N VAL A 64 -1.63 26.47 5.80
CA VAL A 64 -0.33 26.20 6.42
C VAL A 64 -0.45 25.20 7.58
N ARG A 65 -1.47 25.33 8.45
CA ARG A 65 -1.71 24.37 9.56
C ARG A 65 -2.04 22.97 9.05
N ALA A 66 -2.84 22.86 7.99
CA ALA A 66 -3.14 21.59 7.32
C ALA A 66 -1.86 20.95 6.74
N THR A 67 -1.01 21.76 6.12
CA THR A 67 0.30 21.32 5.61
C THR A 67 1.19 20.80 6.75
N LEU A 68 1.30 21.54 7.86
CA LEU A 68 2.08 21.12 9.03
C LEU A 68 1.54 19.86 9.67
N LEU A 69 0.22 19.72 9.80
CA LEU A 69 -0.41 18.49 10.28
C LEU A 69 -0.03 17.30 9.39
N GLY A 70 -0.06 17.47 8.08
CA GLY A 70 0.35 16.44 7.13
C GLY A 70 1.84 16.08 7.26
N VAL A 71 2.73 17.08 7.41
CA VAL A 71 4.17 16.86 7.64
C VAL A 71 4.40 16.01 8.89
N VAL A 72 3.76 16.37 10.02
CA VAL A 72 3.92 15.63 11.29
C VAL A 72 3.36 14.21 11.16
N THR A 73 2.21 14.05 10.50
CA THR A 73 1.62 12.74 10.22
C THR A 73 2.53 11.89 9.31
N GLY A 74 3.30 12.54 8.44
CA GLY A 74 4.30 11.88 7.60
C GLY A 74 5.47 11.32 8.40
N PHE A 75 5.93 12.02 9.42
CA PHE A 75 6.96 11.50 10.34
C PHE A 75 6.40 10.41 11.26
N PHE A 76 5.20 10.61 11.81
CA PHE A 76 4.51 9.68 12.72
C PHE A 76 3.05 9.52 12.29
N PRO A 77 2.56 8.30 11.96
CA PRO A 77 3.22 6.98 12.14
C PRO A 77 4.07 6.48 10.96
N ILE A 78 3.97 7.10 9.76
CA ILE A 78 4.44 6.47 8.52
C ILE A 78 5.97 6.42 8.46
N GLY A 79 6.64 7.55 8.62
CA GLY A 79 8.11 7.60 8.63
C GLY A 79 8.71 6.73 9.72
N TRP A 80 8.02 6.64 10.86
CA TRP A 80 8.39 5.77 11.97
C TRP A 80 8.39 4.28 11.59
N ILE A 81 7.41 3.83 10.78
CA ILE A 81 7.39 2.46 10.25
C ILE A 81 8.60 2.24 9.35
N VAL A 82 8.79 3.11 8.35
CA VAL A 82 9.88 2.97 7.37
C VAL A 82 11.24 2.92 8.04
N LEU A 83 11.49 3.84 8.97
CA LEU A 83 12.75 3.88 9.71
C LEU A 83 13.03 2.55 10.44
N ASN A 84 12.05 2.01 11.15
CA ASN A 84 12.24 0.82 11.96
C ASN A 84 12.26 -0.49 11.16
N VAL A 85 11.57 -0.54 10.01
CA VAL A 85 11.70 -1.65 9.05
C VAL A 85 13.10 -1.70 8.45
N ILE A 86 13.62 -0.55 7.99
CA ILE A 86 14.98 -0.49 7.44
C ILE A 86 16.03 -0.77 8.53
N PHE A 87 15.78 -0.36 9.77
CA PHE A 87 16.64 -0.72 10.89
C PHE A 87 16.71 -2.23 11.12
N LEU A 88 15.57 -2.92 11.12
CA LEU A 88 15.54 -4.39 11.20
C LEU A 88 16.30 -5.03 10.04
N TYR A 89 16.11 -4.53 8.82
CA TYR A 89 16.85 -4.99 7.65
C TYR A 89 18.37 -4.81 7.84
N GLN A 90 18.83 -3.64 8.26
CA GLN A 90 20.25 -3.37 8.50
C GLN A 90 20.84 -4.30 9.56
N ILE A 91 20.11 -4.59 10.63
CA ILE A 91 20.52 -5.55 11.66
C ILE A 91 20.70 -6.95 11.04
N THR A 92 19.77 -7.42 10.21
CA THR A 92 19.87 -8.75 9.56
C THR A 92 21.05 -8.83 8.61
N VAL A 93 21.36 -7.73 7.90
CA VAL A 93 22.54 -7.62 7.03
C VAL A 93 23.83 -7.63 7.86
N THR A 94 23.92 -6.76 8.87
CA THR A 94 25.12 -6.62 9.73
C THR A 94 25.46 -7.92 10.48
N THR A 95 24.47 -8.72 10.83
CA THR A 95 24.65 -10.00 11.53
C THR A 95 24.84 -11.20 10.58
N GLY A 96 24.82 -10.99 9.27
CA GLY A 96 24.93 -12.06 8.26
C GLY A 96 23.68 -12.95 8.16
N ARG A 97 22.61 -12.69 8.93
CA ARG A 97 21.38 -13.48 8.91
C ARG A 97 20.62 -13.32 7.60
N PHE A 98 20.76 -12.17 6.97
CA PHE A 98 20.19 -11.91 5.66
C PHE A 98 20.80 -12.79 4.57
N GLU A 99 22.10 -13.06 4.63
CA GLU A 99 22.77 -14.00 3.72
C GLU A 99 22.25 -15.43 3.92
N LEU A 100 22.02 -15.85 5.18
CA LEU A 100 21.39 -17.14 5.47
C LEU A 100 19.96 -17.19 4.95
N LEU A 101 19.19 -16.09 5.05
CA LEU A 101 17.82 -16.03 4.50
C LEU A 101 17.83 -16.19 2.97
N LYS A 102 18.74 -15.51 2.27
CA LYS A 102 18.93 -15.67 0.83
C LYS A 102 19.13 -17.15 0.46
N ARG A 103 20.00 -17.82 1.19
CA ARG A 103 20.29 -19.24 0.98
C ARG A 103 19.07 -20.11 1.31
N ALA A 104 18.33 -19.82 2.40
CA ALA A 104 17.13 -20.55 2.80
C ALA A 104 16.03 -20.47 1.75
N VAL A 105 15.72 -19.27 1.24
CA VAL A 105 14.68 -19.06 0.21
C VAL A 105 15.14 -19.59 -1.15
N GLY A 106 16.42 -19.44 -1.48
CA GLY A 106 17.03 -20.05 -2.65
C GLY A 106 17.03 -21.58 -2.59
N GLY A 107 16.94 -22.16 -1.37
CA GLY A 107 16.81 -23.60 -1.13
C GLY A 107 15.43 -24.18 -1.43
N VAL A 108 14.37 -23.36 -1.41
CA VAL A 108 13.02 -23.80 -1.83
C VAL A 108 12.94 -23.96 -3.33
N THR A 109 13.53 -23.01 -4.05
CA THR A 109 13.63 -23.02 -5.51
C THR A 109 14.72 -22.04 -5.95
N GLU A 110 15.46 -22.41 -7.02
CA GLU A 110 16.43 -21.52 -7.66
C GLU A 110 15.76 -20.61 -8.72
N ASP A 111 14.55 -20.93 -9.13
CA ASP A 111 13.82 -20.17 -10.16
C ASP A 111 13.32 -18.83 -9.61
N ARG A 112 13.78 -17.74 -10.23
CA ARG A 112 13.45 -16.37 -9.81
C ARG A 112 11.96 -16.04 -9.88
N ARG A 113 11.22 -16.66 -10.79
CA ARG A 113 9.78 -16.50 -10.95
C ARG A 113 9.02 -17.11 -9.79
N LEU A 114 9.48 -18.27 -9.31
CA LEU A 114 8.91 -18.96 -8.16
C LEU A 114 9.27 -18.25 -6.84
N GLN A 115 10.50 -17.73 -6.73
CA GLN A 115 10.89 -16.87 -5.61
C GLN A 115 10.02 -15.61 -5.54
N LEU A 116 9.70 -15.01 -6.68
CA LEU A 116 8.81 -13.84 -6.77
C LEU A 116 7.40 -14.17 -6.26
N LEU A 117 6.81 -15.30 -6.67
CA LEU A 117 5.50 -15.75 -6.17
C LEU A 117 5.50 -15.99 -4.66
N LEU A 118 6.55 -16.65 -4.16
CA LEU A 118 6.63 -16.96 -2.73
C LEU A 118 6.83 -15.71 -1.88
N ILE A 119 7.72 -14.79 -2.29
CA ILE A 119 8.16 -13.66 -1.48
C ILE A 119 7.30 -12.42 -1.75
N ALA A 120 7.23 -11.95 -3.00
CA ALA A 120 6.53 -10.71 -3.28
C ALA A 120 5.02 -10.87 -3.11
N PHE A 121 4.45 -11.99 -3.58
CA PHE A 121 3.02 -12.22 -3.49
C PHE A 121 2.60 -12.81 -2.15
N SER A 122 2.90 -14.09 -1.87
CA SER A 122 2.32 -14.77 -0.70
C SER A 122 2.87 -14.23 0.63
N PHE A 123 4.18 -14.05 0.75
CA PHE A 123 4.79 -13.52 1.99
C PHE A 123 4.51 -12.02 2.15
N GLY A 124 4.48 -11.25 1.04
CA GLY A 124 4.06 -9.87 1.04
C GLY A 124 2.63 -9.69 1.55
N ALA A 125 1.71 -10.54 1.09
CA ALA A 125 0.31 -10.53 1.53
C ALA A 125 0.16 -10.83 3.03
N PHE A 126 0.99 -11.72 3.58
CA PHE A 126 1.03 -11.97 5.01
C PHE A 126 1.36 -10.69 5.80
N PHE A 127 2.38 -9.94 5.37
CA PHE A 127 2.74 -8.67 6.04
C PHE A 127 1.69 -7.58 5.83
N GLU A 128 1.02 -7.55 4.69
CA GLU A 128 -0.08 -6.61 4.49
C GLU A 128 -1.21 -6.88 5.47
N GLY A 129 -1.62 -8.14 5.61
CA GLY A 129 -2.63 -8.54 6.59
C GLY A 129 -2.22 -8.26 8.04
N ALA A 130 -0.97 -8.51 8.39
CA ALA A 130 -0.48 -8.35 9.76
C ALA A 130 -0.29 -6.88 10.15
N SER A 131 0.23 -6.03 9.25
CA SER A 131 0.64 -4.66 9.60
C SER A 131 0.20 -3.57 8.63
N GLY A 132 0.10 -3.84 7.33
CA GLY A 132 -0.22 -2.84 6.31
C GLY A 132 0.81 -1.71 6.21
N PHE A 133 0.36 -0.53 5.79
CA PHE A 133 1.09 0.76 5.84
C PHE A 133 2.47 0.76 5.17
N GLY A 134 2.65 0.04 4.05
CA GLY A 134 3.90 0.00 3.28
C GLY A 134 4.95 -0.99 3.81
N THR A 135 4.73 -1.60 4.96
CA THR A 135 5.59 -2.65 5.53
C THR A 135 5.83 -3.82 4.55
N PRO A 136 4.80 -4.35 3.86
CA PRO A 136 4.98 -5.44 2.91
C PRO A 136 5.99 -5.12 1.82
N VAL A 137 5.83 -3.96 1.19
CA VAL A 137 6.71 -3.51 0.09
C VAL A 137 8.13 -3.31 0.56
N ALA A 138 8.31 -2.76 1.78
CA ALA A 138 9.64 -2.60 2.37
C ALA A 138 10.34 -3.94 2.60
N ILE A 139 9.62 -4.90 3.18
CA ILE A 139 10.18 -6.22 3.49
C ILE A 139 10.44 -7.01 2.21
N THR A 140 9.45 -7.13 1.33
CA THR A 140 9.58 -7.90 0.09
C THR A 140 10.62 -7.31 -0.84
N GLY A 141 10.66 -5.98 -1.00
CA GLY A 141 11.69 -5.29 -1.76
C GLY A 141 13.10 -5.57 -1.23
N ALA A 142 13.30 -5.47 0.09
CA ALA A 142 14.58 -5.75 0.73
C ALA A 142 15.01 -7.22 0.54
N VAL A 143 14.08 -8.18 0.68
CA VAL A 143 14.36 -9.61 0.48
C VAL A 143 14.72 -9.90 -0.98
N LEU A 144 13.97 -9.32 -1.94
CA LEU A 144 14.25 -9.52 -3.37
C LEU A 144 15.62 -8.94 -3.78
N ILE A 145 15.99 -7.75 -3.27
CA ILE A 145 17.35 -7.20 -3.45
C ILE A 145 18.40 -8.16 -2.92
N GLY A 146 18.18 -8.69 -1.74
CA GLY A 146 19.10 -9.65 -1.15
C GLY A 146 19.22 -10.95 -1.92
N LEU A 147 18.20 -11.33 -2.69
CA LEU A 147 18.23 -12.45 -3.63
C LEU A 147 18.88 -12.07 -4.97
N GLY A 148 19.28 -10.82 -5.16
CA GLY A 148 19.96 -10.33 -6.35
C GLY A 148 19.04 -9.85 -7.46
N PHE A 149 17.76 -9.57 -7.17
CA PHE A 149 16.89 -8.85 -8.10
C PHE A 149 17.40 -7.44 -8.32
N SER A 150 17.19 -6.90 -9.51
CA SER A 150 17.48 -5.49 -9.76
C SER A 150 16.59 -4.58 -8.92
N PRO A 151 17.05 -3.37 -8.57
CA PRO A 151 16.26 -2.43 -7.77
C PRO A 151 14.89 -2.11 -8.39
N LEU A 152 14.83 -1.94 -9.72
CA LEU A 152 13.56 -1.71 -10.42
C LEU A 152 12.64 -2.92 -10.32
N ALA A 153 13.16 -4.13 -10.54
CA ALA A 153 12.37 -5.36 -10.45
C ALA A 153 11.88 -5.58 -9.01
N ALA A 154 12.76 -5.46 -8.02
CA ALA A 154 12.40 -5.64 -6.61
C ALA A 154 11.33 -4.63 -6.16
N SER A 155 11.50 -3.35 -6.50
CA SER A 155 10.55 -2.29 -6.15
C SER A 155 9.21 -2.46 -6.89
N GLY A 156 9.26 -2.53 -8.22
CA GLY A 156 8.03 -2.54 -9.03
C GLY A 156 7.21 -3.80 -8.85
N LEU A 157 7.86 -4.97 -8.80
CA LEU A 157 7.14 -6.25 -8.63
C LEU A 157 6.56 -6.41 -7.22
N SER A 158 7.24 -5.89 -6.18
CA SER A 158 6.66 -5.83 -4.83
C SER A 158 5.42 -4.94 -4.77
N LEU A 159 5.43 -3.79 -5.46
CA LEU A 159 4.27 -2.90 -5.56
C LEU A 159 3.10 -3.56 -6.30
N ILE A 160 3.35 -4.24 -7.42
CA ILE A 160 2.31 -4.94 -8.18
C ILE A 160 1.74 -6.10 -7.34
N ALA A 161 2.59 -6.91 -6.73
CA ALA A 161 2.16 -8.06 -5.93
C ALA A 161 1.32 -7.64 -4.70
N ASN A 162 1.64 -6.48 -4.11
CA ASN A 162 0.95 -5.98 -2.91
C ASN A 162 -0.50 -5.56 -3.15
N THR A 163 -0.96 -5.43 -4.39
CA THR A 163 -2.33 -4.98 -4.67
C THR A 163 -3.41 -5.99 -4.27
N ALA A 164 -3.11 -7.27 -4.27
CA ALA A 164 -4.08 -8.31 -3.94
C ALA A 164 -4.60 -8.25 -2.48
N PRO A 165 -3.73 -8.01 -1.46
CA PRO A 165 -4.16 -8.02 -0.06
C PRO A 165 -4.63 -6.66 0.50
N VAL A 166 -4.31 -5.52 -0.12
CA VAL A 166 -4.43 -4.17 0.50
C VAL A 166 -5.79 -3.86 1.12
N ALA A 167 -6.89 -4.32 0.55
CA ALA A 167 -8.24 -4.04 1.07
C ALA A 167 -8.49 -4.64 2.47
N TYR A 168 -7.79 -5.71 2.83
CA TYR A 168 -7.86 -6.36 4.14
C TYR A 168 -6.60 -6.13 4.97
N GLY A 169 -5.73 -5.23 4.52
CA GLY A 169 -4.49 -4.89 5.19
C GLY A 169 -4.68 -4.41 6.62
N ALA A 170 -3.65 -4.55 7.45
CA ALA A 170 -3.66 -4.19 8.87
C ALA A 170 -4.93 -4.68 9.59
N LEU A 171 -5.21 -5.99 9.48
CA LEU A 171 -6.38 -6.64 10.07
C LEU A 171 -7.70 -5.95 9.66
N GLY A 172 -7.90 -5.72 8.36
CA GLY A 172 -9.15 -5.19 7.81
C GLY A 172 -9.45 -3.73 8.13
N THR A 173 -8.43 -2.96 8.50
CA THR A 173 -8.59 -1.52 8.80
C THR A 173 -9.29 -0.73 7.67
N PRO A 174 -9.05 -0.98 6.36
CA PRO A 174 -9.76 -0.31 5.27
C PRO A 174 -11.27 -0.55 5.30
N ILE A 175 -11.69 -1.78 5.59
CA ILE A 175 -13.13 -2.13 5.72
C ILE A 175 -13.76 -1.44 6.91
N GLN A 176 -13.06 -1.34 8.05
CA GLN A 176 -13.53 -0.60 9.22
C GLN A 176 -13.68 0.89 8.92
N GLY A 177 -12.70 1.48 8.22
CA GLY A 177 -12.75 2.87 7.78
C GLY A 177 -13.98 3.14 6.88
N LEU A 178 -14.23 2.23 5.92
CA LEU A 178 -15.38 2.30 5.03
C LEU A 178 -16.71 2.22 5.80
N ALA A 179 -16.83 1.24 6.70
CA ALA A 179 -18.04 1.07 7.53
C ALA A 179 -18.33 2.29 8.41
N SER A 180 -17.30 2.91 8.97
CA SER A 180 -17.44 4.06 9.87
C SER A 180 -18.06 5.30 9.21
N VAL A 181 -17.84 5.50 7.92
CA VAL A 181 -18.36 6.66 7.18
C VAL A 181 -19.64 6.37 6.41
N THR A 182 -19.84 5.09 6.02
CA THR A 182 -21.04 4.68 5.27
C THR A 182 -22.19 4.27 6.17
N GLY A 183 -21.92 3.84 7.41
CA GLY A 183 -22.88 3.22 8.31
C GLY A 183 -23.36 1.84 7.86
N LEU A 184 -22.69 1.25 6.85
CA LEU A 184 -22.97 -0.11 6.38
C LEU A 184 -22.25 -1.15 7.24
N ASP A 185 -22.82 -2.36 7.32
CA ASP A 185 -22.24 -3.44 8.10
C ASP A 185 -20.84 -3.84 7.57
N PRO A 186 -19.80 -3.83 8.42
CA PRO A 186 -18.42 -4.15 8.00
C PRO A 186 -18.26 -5.60 7.53
N TYR A 187 -19.07 -6.54 8.00
CA TYR A 187 -19.03 -7.92 7.51
C TYR A 187 -19.62 -8.01 6.10
N VAL A 188 -20.71 -7.28 5.83
CA VAL A 188 -21.31 -7.21 4.48
C VAL A 188 -20.36 -6.51 3.51
N LEU A 189 -19.73 -5.40 3.92
CA LEU A 189 -18.73 -4.70 3.11
C LEU A 189 -17.52 -5.61 2.84
N GLY A 190 -16.99 -6.27 3.86
CA GLY A 190 -15.89 -7.20 3.71
C GLY A 190 -16.23 -8.37 2.78
N ALA A 191 -17.43 -8.94 2.92
CA ALA A 191 -17.90 -10.00 2.03
C ALA A 191 -18.08 -9.50 0.58
N MET A 192 -18.52 -8.27 0.35
CA MET A 192 -18.67 -7.71 -0.99
C MET A 192 -17.29 -7.45 -1.65
N VAL A 193 -16.32 -6.90 -0.92
CA VAL A 193 -14.93 -6.80 -1.38
C VAL A 193 -14.37 -8.21 -1.70
N GLY A 194 -14.69 -9.21 -0.85
CA GLY A 194 -14.33 -10.61 -1.08
C GLY A 194 -15.08 -11.31 -2.21
N ARG A 195 -15.99 -10.63 -2.89
CA ARG A 195 -16.61 -11.04 -4.16
C ARG A 195 -16.07 -10.27 -5.36
N GLN A 196 -15.30 -9.22 -5.11
CA GLN A 196 -14.64 -8.43 -6.15
C GLN A 196 -13.17 -8.84 -6.33
N LEU A 197 -12.39 -8.89 -5.27
CA LEU A 197 -10.94 -9.05 -5.32
C LEU A 197 -10.43 -10.46 -5.62
N PRO A 198 -11.06 -11.60 -5.23
CA PRO A 198 -10.49 -12.92 -5.51
C PRO A 198 -10.21 -13.21 -6.98
N VAL A 199 -11.00 -12.63 -7.90
CA VAL A 199 -10.74 -12.70 -9.35
C VAL A 199 -9.38 -12.07 -9.68
N PHE A 200 -9.09 -10.92 -9.08
CA PHE A 200 -7.82 -10.20 -9.28
C PHE A 200 -6.68 -10.86 -8.52
N SER A 201 -6.94 -11.40 -7.34
CA SER A 201 -5.96 -12.19 -6.58
C SER A 201 -5.51 -13.46 -7.32
N LEU A 202 -6.38 -14.02 -8.16
CA LEU A 202 -6.01 -15.07 -9.10
C LEU A 202 -5.17 -14.55 -10.28
N ILE A 203 -5.48 -13.36 -10.79
CA ILE A 203 -4.82 -12.75 -11.95
C ILE A 203 -3.44 -12.19 -11.59
N VAL A 204 -3.31 -11.55 -10.42
CA VAL A 204 -2.08 -10.82 -10.01
C VAL A 204 -0.83 -11.71 -10.03
N PRO A 205 -0.80 -12.96 -9.55
CA PRO A 205 0.36 -13.83 -9.70
C PRO A 205 0.81 -14.05 -11.14
N PHE A 206 -0.15 -14.23 -12.07
CA PHE A 206 0.15 -14.29 -13.50
C PHE A 206 0.72 -12.97 -14.02
N TRP A 207 0.11 -11.87 -13.60
CA TRP A 207 0.52 -10.52 -13.98
C TRP A 207 1.93 -10.19 -13.53
N VAL A 208 2.27 -10.49 -12.28
CA VAL A 208 3.60 -10.26 -11.70
C VAL A 208 4.66 -11.07 -12.45
N VAL A 209 4.41 -12.35 -12.72
CA VAL A 209 5.35 -13.19 -13.47
C VAL A 209 5.45 -12.74 -14.92
N TRP A 210 4.35 -12.34 -15.56
CA TRP A 210 4.37 -11.77 -16.90
C TRP A 210 5.16 -10.47 -16.97
N ALA A 211 4.96 -9.56 -16.01
CA ALA A 211 5.70 -8.31 -15.90
C ALA A 211 7.22 -8.54 -15.73
N PHE A 212 7.60 -9.59 -15.01
CA PHE A 212 9.01 -9.96 -14.79
C PHE A 212 9.63 -10.71 -15.97
N ALA A 213 9.00 -11.82 -16.37
CA ALA A 213 9.59 -12.80 -17.30
C ALA A 213 8.94 -12.82 -18.69
N GLY A 214 7.93 -11.97 -18.93
CA GLY A 214 7.17 -11.93 -20.17
C GLY A 214 6.29 -13.18 -20.38
N TRP A 215 5.61 -13.23 -21.51
CA TRP A 215 4.62 -14.25 -21.82
C TRP A 215 5.16 -15.69 -21.81
N ARG A 216 6.36 -15.89 -22.37
CA ARG A 216 7.01 -17.20 -22.41
C ARG A 216 7.36 -17.68 -21.00
N GLY A 217 8.02 -16.82 -20.20
CA GLY A 217 8.40 -17.16 -18.84
C GLY A 217 7.20 -17.46 -17.94
N MET A 218 6.08 -16.77 -18.13
CA MET A 218 4.82 -17.02 -17.43
C MET A 218 4.23 -18.39 -17.83
N LYS A 219 4.17 -18.70 -19.13
CA LYS A 219 3.65 -20.00 -19.62
C LYS A 219 4.47 -21.21 -19.14
N GLU A 220 5.76 -21.06 -18.93
CA GLU A 220 6.61 -22.16 -18.49
C GLU A 220 6.31 -22.62 -17.06
N ILE A 221 5.80 -21.71 -16.19
CA ILE A 221 5.51 -22.02 -14.78
C ILE A 221 4.03 -21.83 -14.42
N TRP A 222 3.12 -21.82 -15.42
CA TRP A 222 1.69 -21.57 -15.18
C TRP A 222 1.05 -22.46 -14.08
N PRO A 223 1.44 -23.75 -13.88
CA PRO A 223 0.84 -24.55 -12.83
C PRO A 223 1.14 -24.02 -11.42
N ALA A 224 2.39 -23.58 -11.19
CA ALA A 224 2.77 -22.99 -9.91
C ALA A 224 2.09 -21.62 -9.68
N ILE A 225 1.95 -20.82 -10.75
CA ILE A 225 1.20 -19.56 -10.67
C ILE A 225 -0.26 -19.82 -10.32
N LEU A 226 -0.88 -20.80 -10.96
CA LEU A 226 -2.27 -21.18 -10.71
C LEU A 226 -2.46 -21.68 -9.28
N VAL A 227 -1.57 -22.55 -8.79
CA VAL A 227 -1.61 -23.02 -7.40
C VAL A 227 -1.53 -21.83 -6.44
N THR A 228 -0.58 -20.91 -6.64
CA THR A 228 -0.43 -19.72 -5.80
C THR A 228 -1.69 -18.85 -5.83
N GLY A 229 -2.22 -18.55 -7.02
CA GLY A 229 -3.39 -17.69 -7.18
C GLY A 229 -4.67 -18.32 -6.62
N VAL A 230 -4.94 -19.59 -6.93
CA VAL A 230 -6.15 -20.29 -6.43
C VAL A 230 -6.09 -20.47 -4.92
N SER A 231 -4.92 -20.89 -4.38
CA SER A 231 -4.76 -21.12 -2.94
C SER A 231 -4.71 -19.80 -2.12
N PHE A 232 -4.67 -18.65 -2.76
CA PHE A 232 -4.92 -17.36 -2.15
C PHE A 232 -6.37 -16.90 -2.35
N ALA A 233 -6.86 -16.89 -3.59
CA ALA A 233 -8.18 -16.34 -3.96
C ALA A 233 -9.34 -17.09 -3.31
N VAL A 234 -9.29 -18.43 -3.24
CA VAL A 234 -10.34 -19.24 -2.61
C VAL A 234 -10.43 -18.99 -1.11
N PRO A 235 -9.35 -19.08 -0.32
CA PRO A 235 -9.39 -18.68 1.09
C PRO A 235 -9.78 -17.21 1.30
N GLN A 236 -9.33 -16.28 0.46
CA GLN A 236 -9.75 -14.88 0.52
C GLN A 236 -11.28 -14.76 0.42
N PHE A 237 -11.90 -15.43 -0.55
CA PHE A 237 -13.36 -15.48 -0.68
C PHE A 237 -14.02 -16.14 0.53
N VAL A 238 -13.57 -17.32 0.93
CA VAL A 238 -14.20 -18.09 2.02
C VAL A 238 -14.09 -17.35 3.36
N ILE A 239 -12.92 -16.84 3.70
CA ILE A 239 -12.70 -16.17 4.98
C ILE A 239 -13.49 -14.86 5.03
N SER A 240 -13.50 -14.05 3.97
CA SER A 240 -14.23 -12.79 3.93
C SER A 240 -15.74 -12.94 3.96
N ASN A 241 -16.29 -13.99 3.35
CA ASN A 241 -17.74 -14.18 3.25
C ASN A 241 -18.35 -15.00 4.38
N TYR A 242 -17.57 -15.89 5.03
CA TYR A 242 -18.14 -16.87 5.97
C TYR A 242 -17.45 -16.91 7.34
N ILE A 243 -16.29 -16.28 7.49
CA ILE A 243 -15.53 -16.34 8.74
C ILE A 243 -15.38 -14.94 9.35
N ASN A 244 -14.45 -14.14 8.82
CA ASN A 244 -14.15 -12.84 9.41
C ASN A 244 -13.29 -11.97 8.45
N PRO A 245 -13.69 -10.74 8.11
CA PRO A 245 -12.91 -9.87 7.23
C PRO A 245 -11.56 -9.42 7.81
N TRP A 246 -11.36 -9.54 9.13
CA TRP A 246 -10.14 -9.05 9.78
C TRP A 246 -8.93 -9.97 9.60
N ILE A 247 -9.13 -11.24 9.30
CA ILE A 247 -8.04 -12.24 9.19
C ILE A 247 -7.85 -12.78 7.77
N VAL A 248 -8.49 -12.14 6.80
CA VAL A 248 -8.52 -12.62 5.40
C VAL A 248 -7.11 -12.81 4.84
N ASP A 249 -6.29 -11.77 4.90
CA ASP A 249 -4.95 -11.80 4.29
C ASP A 249 -3.99 -12.76 5.02
N ILE A 250 -4.06 -12.80 6.34
CA ILE A 250 -3.22 -13.70 7.13
C ILE A 250 -3.55 -15.15 6.76
N GLY A 251 -4.83 -15.50 6.75
CA GLY A 251 -5.26 -16.87 6.43
C GLY A 251 -4.95 -17.25 4.98
N ALA A 252 -5.32 -16.39 4.03
CA ALA A 252 -5.12 -16.65 2.61
C ALA A 252 -3.64 -16.74 2.23
N SER A 253 -2.79 -15.88 2.78
CA SER A 253 -1.35 -15.88 2.50
C SER A 253 -0.64 -17.11 3.06
N LEU A 254 -0.94 -17.52 4.30
CA LEU A 254 -0.37 -18.71 4.90
C LEU A 254 -0.75 -19.98 4.13
N ILE A 255 -2.02 -20.09 3.73
CA ILE A 255 -2.49 -21.20 2.89
C ILE A 255 -1.78 -21.19 1.53
N SER A 256 -1.66 -20.02 0.89
CA SER A 256 -0.98 -19.88 -0.41
C SER A 256 0.50 -20.26 -0.33
N MET A 257 1.23 -19.77 0.68
CA MET A 257 2.63 -20.18 0.91
C MET A 257 2.76 -21.68 1.12
N GLY A 258 1.93 -22.25 1.99
CA GLY A 258 1.94 -23.69 2.28
C GLY A 258 1.66 -24.54 1.04
N CYS A 259 0.63 -24.19 0.27
CA CYS A 259 0.27 -24.88 -0.98
C CYS A 259 1.38 -24.79 -2.03
N LEU A 260 1.99 -23.61 -2.21
CA LEU A 260 3.09 -23.46 -3.16
C LEU A 260 4.31 -24.28 -2.76
N ILE A 261 4.73 -24.24 -1.49
CA ILE A 261 5.88 -25.02 -0.99
C ILE A 261 5.63 -26.53 -1.15
N LEU A 262 4.43 -27.00 -0.81
CA LEU A 262 4.07 -28.41 -0.99
C LEU A 262 4.03 -28.83 -2.46
N PHE A 263 3.47 -27.96 -3.32
CA PHE A 263 3.41 -28.20 -4.76
C PHE A 263 4.82 -28.31 -5.38
N LEU A 264 5.75 -27.44 -4.97
CA LEU A 264 7.13 -27.45 -5.47
C LEU A 264 7.94 -28.69 -5.03
N ARG A 265 7.46 -29.50 -4.09
CA ARG A 265 8.06 -30.80 -3.77
C ARG A 265 7.77 -31.87 -4.82
N VAL A 266 6.67 -31.74 -5.54
CA VAL A 266 6.21 -32.73 -6.55
C VAL A 266 6.34 -32.22 -7.97
N TRP A 267 6.49 -30.91 -8.16
CA TRP A 267 6.59 -30.29 -9.47
C TRP A 267 7.76 -29.31 -9.54
N GLN A 268 8.51 -29.37 -10.62
CA GLN A 268 9.64 -28.47 -10.91
C GLN A 268 9.53 -27.95 -12.34
N PRO A 269 9.93 -26.69 -12.61
CA PRO A 269 9.97 -26.16 -13.97
C PRO A 269 11.02 -26.89 -14.81
N ARG A 270 10.73 -27.11 -16.10
CA ARG A 270 11.67 -27.78 -17.03
C ARG A 270 12.93 -26.95 -17.28
N GLN A 271 12.82 -25.63 -17.22
CA GLN A 271 13.92 -24.68 -17.39
C GLN A 271 13.92 -23.71 -16.22
N LEU A 272 15.05 -23.62 -15.52
CA LEU A 272 15.22 -22.69 -14.41
C LEU A 272 15.53 -21.29 -14.94
N TRP A 273 14.85 -20.30 -14.42
CA TRP A 273 15.11 -18.90 -14.69
C TRP A 273 15.98 -18.32 -13.57
N LEU A 274 17.27 -18.16 -13.86
CA LEU A 274 18.26 -17.68 -12.88
C LEU A 274 18.53 -16.18 -12.98
N SER A 275 18.05 -15.52 -14.06
CA SER A 275 18.27 -14.08 -14.26
C SER A 275 17.45 -13.25 -13.28
N PRO A 276 18.08 -12.34 -12.52
CA PRO A 276 17.38 -11.43 -11.61
C PRO A 276 16.84 -10.17 -12.31
N LYS A 277 17.09 -10.01 -13.62
CA LYS A 277 16.73 -8.82 -14.40
C LYS A 277 15.35 -8.96 -15.04
N LEU A 278 14.65 -7.84 -15.19
CA LEU A 278 13.45 -7.75 -16.01
C LEU A 278 13.79 -8.08 -17.46
N ARG A 279 12.94 -8.82 -18.14
CA ARG A 279 13.10 -9.12 -19.55
C ARG A 279 12.90 -7.86 -20.39
N GLY A 280 13.89 -7.55 -21.25
CA GLY A 280 13.83 -6.39 -22.17
C GLY A 280 14.18 -5.05 -21.56
N SER A 281 14.67 -5.01 -20.33
CA SER A 281 15.22 -3.78 -19.75
C SER A 281 16.71 -3.67 -20.06
N ASP A 282 17.11 -2.63 -20.80
CA ASP A 282 18.50 -2.14 -20.84
C ASP A 282 18.79 -1.41 -19.52
N GLU A 283 18.82 -2.14 -18.41
CA GLU A 283 19.35 -1.60 -17.18
C GLU A 283 20.86 -1.38 -17.39
N SER A 284 21.22 -0.17 -17.81
CA SER A 284 22.59 0.30 -17.72
C SER A 284 23.08 0.02 -16.30
N ALA A 285 24.22 -0.66 -16.25
CA ALA A 285 24.86 -1.19 -15.05
C ALA A 285 25.18 -0.09 -14.03
N ALA A 286 24.17 0.52 -13.41
CA ALA A 286 24.32 1.28 -12.20
C ALA A 286 24.62 0.27 -11.08
N THR A 287 25.93 0.00 -10.91
CA THR A 287 26.53 -0.63 -9.73
C THR A 287 25.74 -1.80 -9.15
N MET A 288 25.55 -2.84 -9.94
CA MET A 288 25.37 -4.16 -9.35
C MET A 288 26.67 -4.49 -8.62
N THR A 289 26.66 -4.42 -7.32
CA THR A 289 27.54 -5.28 -6.52
C THR A 289 27.30 -6.67 -7.10
N ALA A 290 28.29 -7.23 -7.78
CA ALA A 290 28.20 -8.51 -8.45
C ALA A 290 27.52 -9.48 -7.49
N ALA A 291 26.36 -10.02 -7.90
CA ALA A 291 25.64 -10.97 -7.09
C ALA A 291 26.63 -12.10 -6.82
N THR A 292 27.11 -12.19 -5.60
CA THR A 292 28.02 -13.27 -5.18
C THR A 292 27.24 -14.56 -5.47
N PRO A 293 27.81 -15.52 -6.21
CA PRO A 293 27.12 -16.75 -6.51
C PRO A 293 26.57 -17.33 -5.20
N LEU A 294 25.27 -17.65 -5.15
CA LEU A 294 24.68 -18.29 -3.99
C LEU A 294 25.48 -19.51 -3.61
N ASP A 295 26.04 -19.51 -2.42
CA ASP A 295 26.70 -20.68 -1.86
C ASP A 295 25.65 -21.80 -1.75
N LYS A 296 25.84 -22.87 -2.53
CA LYS A 296 24.90 -24.00 -2.65
C LYS A 296 24.99 -25.01 -1.52
N THR A 297 25.84 -24.77 -0.51
CA THR A 297 25.93 -25.70 0.62
C THR A 297 24.59 -25.74 1.38
N PRO A 298 24.02 -26.92 1.63
CA PRO A 298 22.76 -27.04 2.36
C PRO A 298 22.87 -26.37 3.72
N LEU A 299 21.84 -25.57 4.08
CA LEU A 299 21.76 -24.98 5.41
C LEU A 299 21.47 -26.06 6.46
N THR A 300 22.18 -25.97 7.58
CA THR A 300 21.80 -26.76 8.77
C THR A 300 20.47 -26.26 9.33
N GLN A 301 19.75 -27.11 10.05
CA GLN A 301 18.50 -26.73 10.71
C GLN A 301 18.68 -25.49 11.61
N THR A 302 19.79 -25.41 12.34
CA THR A 302 20.12 -24.27 13.19
C THR A 302 20.31 -22.97 12.39
N GLN A 303 20.97 -23.06 11.24
CA GLN A 303 21.16 -21.91 10.35
C GLN A 303 19.82 -21.45 9.74
N LEU A 304 18.96 -22.40 9.35
CA LEU A 304 17.62 -22.11 8.84
C LEU A 304 16.78 -21.37 9.89
N TRP A 305 16.69 -21.89 11.11
CA TRP A 305 15.97 -21.24 12.20
C TRP A 305 16.56 -19.87 12.53
N SER A 306 17.88 -19.76 12.51
CA SER A 306 18.58 -18.52 12.74
C SER A 306 18.30 -17.45 11.66
N ALA A 307 18.16 -17.87 10.38
CA ALA A 307 17.79 -16.97 9.29
C ALA A 307 16.33 -16.51 9.38
N LEU A 308 15.44 -17.38 9.83
CA LEU A 308 14.00 -17.11 9.96
C LEU A 308 13.64 -16.36 11.24
N LEU A 309 14.49 -16.44 12.28
CA LEU A 309 14.19 -15.89 13.61
C LEU A 309 13.75 -14.42 13.60
N PRO A 310 14.42 -13.46 12.93
CA PRO A 310 13.98 -12.07 12.90
C PRO A 310 12.58 -11.90 12.31
N TRP A 311 12.28 -12.69 11.29
CA TRP A 311 11.00 -12.63 10.58
C TRP A 311 9.87 -13.28 11.38
N ILE A 312 10.16 -14.37 12.10
CA ILE A 312 9.22 -14.96 13.06
C ILE A 312 8.91 -13.96 14.19
N ILE A 313 9.92 -13.30 14.73
CA ILE A 313 9.74 -12.27 15.76
C ILE A 313 8.86 -11.14 15.23
N VAL A 314 9.14 -10.64 14.02
CA VAL A 314 8.31 -9.61 13.37
C VAL A 314 6.87 -10.08 13.23
N CYS A 315 6.64 -11.30 12.72
CA CYS A 315 5.29 -11.83 12.56
C CYS A 315 4.54 -11.88 13.91
N VAL A 316 5.16 -12.41 14.94
CA VAL A 316 4.56 -12.50 16.28
C VAL A 316 4.25 -11.11 16.83
N VAL A 317 5.21 -10.19 16.75
CA VAL A 317 5.02 -8.81 17.22
C VAL A 317 3.93 -8.11 16.43
N MET A 318 3.90 -8.27 15.09
CA MET A 318 2.88 -7.62 14.26
C MET A 318 1.47 -8.17 14.50
N LEU A 319 1.32 -9.47 14.77
CA LEU A 319 0.03 -10.04 15.20
C LEU A 319 -0.45 -9.42 16.53
N ILE A 320 0.46 -9.22 17.48
CA ILE A 320 0.14 -8.56 18.76
C ILE A 320 -0.25 -7.10 18.50
N TRP A 321 0.56 -6.35 17.74
CA TRP A 321 0.29 -4.94 17.43
C TRP A 321 -0.93 -4.73 16.55
N GLY A 322 -1.31 -5.70 15.71
CA GLY A 322 -2.54 -5.69 14.93
C GLY A 322 -3.80 -5.96 15.75
N ASN A 323 -3.66 -6.59 16.93
CA ASN A 323 -4.80 -6.93 17.78
C ASN A 323 -5.45 -5.68 18.40
N GLY A 324 -6.77 -5.54 18.24
CA GLY A 324 -7.52 -4.40 18.76
C GLY A 324 -7.45 -4.27 20.30
N GLY A 325 -7.46 -5.39 21.02
CA GLY A 325 -7.32 -5.40 22.48
C GLY A 325 -5.98 -4.85 22.93
N PHE A 326 -4.89 -5.25 22.26
CA PHE A 326 -3.55 -4.71 22.50
C PHE A 326 -3.48 -3.20 22.21
N LYS A 327 -4.03 -2.77 21.06
CA LYS A 327 -4.05 -1.34 20.71
C LYS A 327 -4.80 -0.51 21.74
N ASN A 328 -5.97 -0.97 22.17
CA ASN A 328 -6.75 -0.29 23.20
C ASN A 328 -5.99 -0.22 24.53
N TRP A 329 -5.36 -1.31 24.94
CA TRP A 329 -4.52 -1.34 26.14
C TRP A 329 -3.32 -0.38 26.01
N ALA A 330 -2.57 -0.42 24.93
CA ALA A 330 -1.42 0.47 24.69
C ALA A 330 -1.84 1.95 24.66
N ASN A 331 -2.99 2.26 24.02
CA ASN A 331 -3.54 3.61 23.96
C ASN A 331 -4.06 4.10 25.31
N SER A 332 -4.52 3.21 26.20
CA SER A 332 -4.90 3.58 27.56
C SER A 332 -3.72 3.97 28.45
N ILE A 333 -2.51 3.45 28.13
CA ILE A 333 -1.27 3.83 28.82
C ILE A 333 -0.79 5.21 28.34
N PHE A 334 -0.77 5.41 27.03
CA PHE A 334 -0.32 6.67 26.46
C PHE A 334 -1.05 6.99 25.16
N THR A 335 -1.79 8.08 25.19
CA THR A 335 -2.38 8.72 24.01
C THR A 335 -2.29 10.23 24.19
N TRP A 336 -1.65 10.90 23.23
CA TRP A 336 -1.64 12.35 23.19
C TRP A 336 -2.33 12.80 21.91
N ASN A 337 -3.51 13.41 22.08
CA ASN A 337 -4.31 13.95 21.00
C ASN A 337 -4.13 15.46 20.94
N TYR A 338 -3.40 15.93 19.93
CA TYR A 338 -3.22 17.36 19.69
C TYR A 338 -4.26 17.82 18.67
N GLN A 339 -5.26 18.54 19.14
CA GLN A 339 -6.23 19.23 18.30
C GLN A 339 -5.54 20.47 17.71
N VAL A 340 -5.42 20.54 16.37
CA VAL A 340 -4.75 21.67 15.74
C VAL A 340 -5.60 22.93 15.91
N PRO A 341 -5.10 23.95 16.65
CA PRO A 341 -5.87 25.17 16.89
C PRO A 341 -6.27 25.84 15.57
N GLU A 342 -7.46 26.44 15.52
CA GLU A 342 -8.01 27.14 14.35
C GLU A 342 -8.13 26.27 13.06
N LEU A 343 -7.98 24.95 13.18
CA LEU A 343 -8.19 23.99 12.11
C LEU A 343 -9.18 22.89 12.52
N HIS A 344 -9.04 22.34 13.75
CA HIS A 344 -9.91 21.28 14.25
C HIS A 344 -11.35 21.76 14.37
N ASN A 345 -12.27 21.10 13.66
CA ASN A 345 -13.69 21.44 13.58
C ASN A 345 -13.99 22.88 13.06
N MET A 346 -13.03 23.50 12.41
CA MET A 346 -13.18 24.83 11.81
C MET A 346 -13.44 24.80 10.31
N ILE A 347 -13.37 23.62 9.71
CA ILE A 347 -13.65 23.35 8.31
C ILE A 347 -14.89 22.47 8.23
N ASN A 348 -15.88 22.85 7.43
CA ASN A 348 -17.06 22.03 7.18
C ASN A 348 -17.01 21.36 5.82
N LYS A 349 -17.28 20.06 5.79
CA LYS A 349 -17.73 19.39 4.56
C LYS A 349 -19.13 19.86 4.24
N MET A 350 -19.36 20.20 2.98
CA MET A 350 -20.63 20.70 2.48
C MET A 350 -21.35 19.66 1.59
N PRO A 351 -22.65 19.79 1.36
CA PRO A 351 -23.33 19.00 0.33
C PRO A 351 -22.69 19.26 -1.07
N PRO A 352 -22.61 18.25 -1.95
CA PRO A 352 -23.17 16.91 -1.81
C PRO A 352 -22.21 15.89 -1.14
N VAL A 353 -21.00 16.29 -0.72
CA VAL A 353 -19.99 15.41 -0.10
C VAL A 353 -20.45 14.93 1.29
N ALA A 354 -21.17 15.77 2.01
CA ALA A 354 -21.87 15.39 3.23
C ALA A 354 -23.34 15.78 3.12
N ALA A 355 -24.25 15.01 3.72
CA ALA A 355 -25.69 15.31 3.65
C ALA A 355 -26.06 16.66 4.28
N LYS A 356 -25.26 17.12 5.23
CA LYS A 356 -25.36 18.42 5.92
C LYS A 356 -23.95 18.91 6.26
N PRO A 357 -23.76 20.21 6.51
CA PRO A 357 -22.47 20.74 6.96
C PRO A 357 -21.94 19.93 8.13
N THR A 358 -20.77 19.34 7.96
CA THR A 358 -20.16 18.43 8.95
C THR A 358 -18.73 18.87 9.22
N PRO A 359 -18.39 19.21 10.48
CA PRO A 359 -17.05 19.64 10.83
C PRO A 359 -16.00 18.55 10.59
N GLU A 360 -14.86 18.96 10.00
CA GLU A 360 -13.70 18.10 9.79
C GLU A 360 -12.79 18.08 11.00
N SER A 361 -12.44 16.87 11.42
CA SER A 361 -11.47 16.68 12.49
C SER A 361 -10.04 16.89 11.97
N ALA A 362 -9.28 17.75 12.66
CA ALA A 362 -7.86 17.97 12.45
C ALA A 362 -7.11 17.70 13.77
N VAL A 363 -6.89 16.42 14.06
CA VAL A 363 -6.24 15.94 15.29
C VAL A 363 -5.02 15.14 14.92
N PHE A 364 -3.89 15.46 15.52
CA PHE A 364 -2.72 14.60 15.50
C PHE A 364 -2.76 13.68 16.73
N ALA A 365 -3.06 12.41 16.50
CA ALA A 365 -3.09 11.39 17.56
C ALA A 365 -1.70 10.73 17.65
N PHE A 366 -0.94 11.10 18.68
CA PHE A 366 0.36 10.49 18.94
C PHE A 366 0.20 9.33 19.92
N THR A 367 0.06 8.13 19.39
CA THR A 367 -0.13 6.87 20.11
C THR A 367 1.10 5.97 19.92
N TYR A 368 2.26 6.46 20.31
CA TYR A 368 3.55 5.85 19.93
C TYR A 368 3.68 4.38 20.35
N LEU A 369 3.03 3.94 21.44
CA LEU A 369 3.06 2.55 21.89
C LEU A 369 2.31 1.63 20.94
N SER A 370 1.20 2.08 20.37
CA SER A 370 0.37 1.29 19.46
C SER A 370 0.75 1.47 17.98
N PHE A 371 1.64 2.40 17.64
CA PHE A 371 2.14 2.54 16.27
C PHE A 371 2.81 1.27 15.80
N THR A 372 2.51 0.85 14.60
CA THR A 372 3.14 -0.33 13.94
C THR A 372 4.66 -0.22 13.92
N GLY A 373 5.19 0.99 13.68
CA GLY A 373 6.63 1.25 13.71
C GLY A 373 7.28 0.99 15.08
N SER A 374 6.56 1.17 16.19
CA SER A 374 7.07 0.86 17.54
C SER A 374 7.16 -0.66 17.76
N GLY A 375 6.19 -1.42 17.27
CA GLY A 375 6.30 -2.87 17.22
C GLY A 375 7.50 -3.34 16.38
N MET A 376 7.73 -2.70 15.22
CA MET A 376 8.90 -2.98 14.37
C MET A 376 10.22 -2.68 15.09
N LEU A 377 10.30 -1.55 15.81
CA LEU A 377 11.47 -1.22 16.62
C LEU A 377 11.75 -2.27 17.69
N ILE A 378 10.71 -2.69 18.41
CA ILE A 378 10.82 -3.72 19.45
C ILE A 378 11.26 -5.05 18.81
N ALA A 379 10.64 -5.45 17.69
CA ALA A 379 11.04 -6.65 16.96
C ALA A 379 12.51 -6.58 16.50
N ALA A 380 12.96 -5.42 16.01
CA ALA A 380 14.34 -5.19 15.61
C ALA A 380 15.32 -5.28 16.80
N ILE A 381 15.01 -4.65 17.93
CA ILE A 381 15.85 -4.71 19.13
C ILE A 381 15.94 -6.14 19.64
N ILE A 382 14.82 -6.84 19.81
CA ILE A 382 14.79 -8.26 20.26
C ILE A 382 15.62 -9.12 19.30
N SER A 383 15.39 -8.97 18.00
CA SER A 383 16.13 -9.71 16.98
C SER A 383 17.63 -9.43 17.05
N GLY A 384 18.03 -8.17 17.16
CA GLY A 384 19.45 -7.79 17.23
C GLY A 384 20.16 -8.35 18.46
N LEU A 385 19.51 -8.29 19.62
CA LEU A 385 20.04 -8.88 20.85
C LEU A 385 20.19 -10.40 20.76
N LEU A 386 19.17 -11.09 20.25
CA LEU A 386 19.21 -12.54 20.05
C LEU A 386 20.22 -12.98 18.98
N MET A 387 20.55 -12.11 18.04
CA MET A 387 21.59 -12.33 17.04
C MET A 387 23.01 -11.92 17.54
N GLY A 388 23.14 -11.51 18.80
CA GLY A 388 24.44 -11.22 19.45
C GLY A 388 24.96 -9.80 19.28
N LEU A 389 24.13 -8.83 18.87
CA LEU A 389 24.52 -7.42 18.84
C LEU A 389 24.48 -6.82 20.24
N SER A 390 25.52 -6.06 20.59
CA SER A 390 25.51 -5.28 21.83
C SER A 390 24.55 -4.07 21.72
N PRO A 391 23.99 -3.57 22.85
CA PRO A 391 23.13 -2.38 22.84
C PRO A 391 23.80 -1.16 22.20
N VAL A 392 25.10 -0.96 22.43
CA VAL A 392 25.86 0.15 21.82
C VAL A 392 25.88 0.03 20.29
N ARG A 393 26.08 -1.19 19.78
CA ARG A 393 26.07 -1.43 18.33
C ARG A 393 24.68 -1.25 17.72
N LEU A 394 23.61 -1.62 18.44
CA LEU A 394 22.24 -1.34 18.02
C LEU A 394 21.96 0.16 17.88
N VAL A 395 22.38 0.97 18.85
CA VAL A 395 22.24 2.43 18.78
C VAL A 395 23.04 3.01 17.62
N THR A 396 24.26 2.52 17.38
CA THR A 396 25.10 2.97 16.25
C THR A 396 24.45 2.66 14.89
N GLU A 397 23.94 1.43 14.73
CA GLU A 397 23.23 1.03 13.51
C GLU A 397 21.92 1.80 13.33
N TYR A 398 21.22 2.12 14.42
CA TYR A 398 20.03 2.98 14.38
C TYR A 398 20.35 4.40 13.88
N GLY A 399 21.40 5.01 14.41
CA GLY A 399 21.88 6.32 13.96
C GLY A 399 22.31 6.32 12.48
N ARG A 400 22.92 5.22 12.01
CA ARG A 400 23.23 5.02 10.59
C ARG A 400 21.96 4.92 9.75
N THR A 401 20.97 4.17 10.23
CA THR A 401 19.69 4.00 9.55
C THR A 401 18.93 5.32 9.40
N ILE A 402 18.93 6.18 10.44
CA ILE A 402 18.32 7.53 10.35
C ILE A 402 18.95 8.32 9.19
N ARG A 403 20.28 8.31 9.05
CA ARG A 403 20.96 9.01 7.94
C ARG A 403 20.54 8.45 6.56
N ILE A 404 20.41 7.12 6.45
CA ILE A 404 19.97 6.46 5.22
C ILE A 404 18.55 6.87 4.86
N CYS A 405 17.65 6.93 5.83
CA CYS A 405 16.23 7.20 5.61
C CYS A 405 15.88 8.70 5.52
N ALA A 406 16.79 9.62 5.86
CA ALA A 406 16.49 11.05 6.03
C ALA A 406 15.75 11.69 4.83
N ILE A 407 16.24 11.44 3.60
CA ILE A 407 15.61 11.97 2.37
C ILE A 407 14.23 11.36 2.16
N SER A 408 14.08 10.05 2.41
CA SER A 408 12.79 9.35 2.28
C SER A 408 11.77 9.87 3.30
N LEU A 409 12.19 10.15 4.54
CA LEU A 409 11.32 10.73 5.56
C LEU A 409 10.81 12.12 5.15
N ILE A 410 11.66 12.98 4.58
CA ILE A 410 11.27 14.28 4.04
C ILE A 410 10.23 14.11 2.92
N THR A 411 10.48 13.17 2.01
CA THR A 411 9.57 12.91 0.89
C THR A 411 8.20 12.45 1.37
N ILE A 412 8.16 11.48 2.28
CA ILE A 412 6.92 10.96 2.88
C ILE A 412 6.16 12.08 3.57
N SER A 413 6.84 12.91 4.35
CA SER A 413 6.22 14.03 5.07
C SER A 413 5.63 15.07 4.12
N ALA A 414 6.33 15.41 3.03
CA ALA A 414 5.80 16.31 2.01
C ALA A 414 4.58 15.73 1.30
N MET A 415 4.59 14.44 1.00
CA MET A 415 3.45 13.77 0.34
C MET A 415 2.22 13.69 1.24
N LEU A 416 2.40 13.39 2.52
CA LEU A 416 1.29 13.43 3.49
C LEU A 416 0.77 14.86 3.73
N ALA A 417 1.64 15.86 3.57
CA ALA A 417 1.21 17.27 3.58
C ALA A 417 0.27 17.58 2.41
N ILE A 418 0.60 17.11 1.20
CA ILE A 418 -0.30 17.24 0.04
C ILE A 418 -1.63 16.56 0.34
N GLY A 419 -1.64 15.27 0.71
CA GLY A 419 -2.87 14.53 0.95
C GLY A 419 -3.74 15.11 2.06
N THR A 420 -3.13 15.61 3.16
CA THR A 420 -3.87 16.26 4.23
C THR A 420 -4.49 17.58 3.77
N LEU A 421 -3.73 18.39 3.04
CA LEU A 421 -4.17 19.67 2.56
C LEU A 421 -5.28 19.54 1.49
N THR A 422 -5.13 18.61 0.52
CA THR A 422 -6.15 18.38 -0.53
C THR A 422 -7.46 17.86 0.07
N ARG A 423 -7.39 17.00 1.10
CA ARG A 423 -8.55 16.54 1.85
C ARG A 423 -9.26 17.69 2.57
N LEU A 424 -8.53 18.49 3.33
CA LEU A 424 -9.13 19.56 4.15
C LEU A 424 -9.60 20.75 3.30
N SER A 425 -9.02 20.98 2.14
CA SER A 425 -9.41 22.08 1.24
C SER A 425 -10.59 21.75 0.30
N GLY A 426 -11.01 20.48 0.23
CA GLY A 426 -12.07 20.05 -0.69
C GLY A 426 -11.58 19.78 -2.13
N VAL A 427 -10.28 19.86 -2.41
CA VAL A 427 -9.67 19.51 -3.70
C VAL A 427 -9.98 18.07 -4.08
N ASP A 428 -9.79 17.12 -3.16
CA ASP A 428 -10.12 15.71 -3.39
C ASP A 428 -11.59 15.49 -3.70
N ALA A 429 -12.46 16.19 -2.96
CA ALA A 429 -13.90 16.10 -3.14
C ALA A 429 -14.34 16.66 -4.51
N THR A 430 -13.71 17.74 -4.98
CA THR A 430 -13.95 18.30 -6.31
C THR A 430 -13.63 17.29 -7.41
N LEU A 431 -12.49 16.61 -7.31
CA LEU A 431 -12.13 15.53 -8.24
C LEU A 431 -13.12 14.36 -8.15
N GLY A 432 -13.52 13.99 -6.92
CA GLY A 432 -14.48 12.93 -6.68
C GLY A 432 -15.86 13.21 -7.30
N LEU A 433 -16.37 14.42 -7.17
CA LEU A 433 -17.64 14.84 -7.76
C LEU A 433 -17.60 14.84 -9.28
N ALA A 434 -16.46 15.18 -9.89
CA ALA A 434 -16.30 15.09 -11.35
C ALA A 434 -16.46 13.65 -11.86
N PHE A 435 -15.95 12.67 -11.14
CA PHE A 435 -16.17 11.25 -11.48
C PHE A 435 -17.61 10.81 -11.21
N ALA A 436 -18.24 11.28 -10.13
CA ALA A 436 -19.62 10.93 -9.79
C ALA A 436 -20.64 11.42 -10.84
N ALA A 437 -20.36 12.52 -11.53
CA ALA A 437 -21.24 13.07 -12.57
C ALA A 437 -21.36 12.20 -13.83
N THR A 438 -20.70 11.05 -13.90
CA THR A 438 -20.70 10.18 -15.08
C THR A 438 -21.95 9.30 -15.24
N GLY A 439 -22.92 9.34 -14.31
CA GLY A 439 -24.23 8.67 -14.41
C GLY A 439 -24.13 7.15 -14.53
N VAL A 440 -24.67 6.56 -15.62
CA VAL A 440 -24.67 5.09 -15.85
C VAL A 440 -23.26 4.49 -15.96
N LEU A 441 -22.25 5.28 -16.23
CA LEU A 441 -20.85 4.87 -16.20
C LEU A 441 -20.25 4.94 -14.79
N TYR A 442 -21.05 5.35 -13.82
CA TYR A 442 -20.58 5.52 -12.43
C TYR A 442 -19.93 4.27 -11.83
N PRO A 443 -20.40 3.03 -12.02
CA PRO A 443 -19.71 1.86 -11.47
C PRO A 443 -18.24 1.77 -11.91
N PHE A 444 -17.96 2.13 -13.16
CA PHE A 444 -16.60 2.17 -13.66
C PHE A 444 -15.80 3.34 -13.06
N PHE A 445 -16.32 4.56 -13.17
CA PHE A 445 -15.60 5.75 -12.71
C PHE A 445 -15.59 5.88 -11.18
N GLY A 446 -16.62 5.42 -10.49
CA GLY A 446 -16.64 5.32 -9.03
C GLY A 446 -15.55 4.39 -8.49
N THR A 447 -15.28 3.27 -9.19
CA THR A 447 -14.15 2.39 -8.89
C THR A 447 -12.81 3.12 -9.09
N LEU A 448 -12.67 3.89 -10.17
CA LEU A 448 -11.48 4.71 -10.41
C LEU A 448 -11.34 5.87 -9.41
N LEU A 449 -12.44 6.31 -8.80
CA LEU A 449 -12.40 7.27 -7.70
C LEU A 449 -11.67 6.68 -6.48
N GLY A 450 -11.95 5.43 -6.12
CA GLY A 450 -11.20 4.70 -5.09
C GLY A 450 -9.71 4.59 -5.43
N TRP A 451 -9.40 4.22 -6.68
CA TRP A 451 -8.04 4.20 -7.21
C TRP A 451 -7.32 5.55 -7.05
N LEU A 452 -7.98 6.64 -7.46
CA LEU A 452 -7.46 8.00 -7.32
C LEU A 452 -7.23 8.36 -5.85
N GLY A 453 -8.18 8.02 -4.99
CA GLY A 453 -8.09 8.27 -3.55
C GLY A 453 -6.86 7.64 -2.92
N VAL A 454 -6.54 6.38 -3.25
CA VAL A 454 -5.34 5.71 -2.74
C VAL A 454 -4.08 6.27 -3.40
N ALA A 455 -4.09 6.53 -4.70
CA ALA A 455 -2.97 7.15 -5.39
C ALA A 455 -2.54 8.49 -4.77
N LEU A 456 -3.51 9.27 -4.27
CA LEU A 456 -3.29 10.55 -3.61
C LEU A 456 -2.88 10.41 -2.13
N THR A 457 -3.62 9.58 -1.39
CA THR A 457 -3.47 9.50 0.08
C THR A 457 -2.43 8.47 0.53
N GLY A 458 -2.09 7.53 -0.33
CA GLY A 458 -1.24 6.38 -0.01
C GLY A 458 -1.91 5.33 0.88
N SER A 459 -3.23 5.43 1.13
CA SER A 459 -3.94 4.58 2.08
C SER A 459 -5.34 4.24 1.61
N ASP A 460 -5.65 2.95 1.49
CA ASP A 460 -6.99 2.48 1.16
C ASP A 460 -7.99 2.86 2.26
N THR A 461 -7.58 2.81 3.53
CA THR A 461 -8.39 3.31 4.65
C THR A 461 -8.74 4.79 4.48
N ALA A 462 -7.78 5.63 4.12
CA ALA A 462 -8.02 7.06 3.93
C ALA A 462 -8.92 7.33 2.72
N SER A 463 -8.72 6.62 1.60
CA SER A 463 -9.59 6.69 0.42
C SER A 463 -11.02 6.28 0.76
N ASN A 464 -11.19 5.19 1.52
CA ASN A 464 -12.49 4.69 1.95
C ASN A 464 -13.21 5.69 2.89
N ILE A 465 -12.48 6.32 3.80
CA ILE A 465 -13.05 7.38 4.66
C ILE A 465 -13.44 8.61 3.83
N LEU A 466 -12.62 8.99 2.85
CA LEU A 466 -12.86 10.17 2.03
C LEU A 466 -14.05 9.99 1.09
N PHE A 467 -14.10 8.89 0.36
CA PHE A 467 -15.05 8.70 -0.72
C PHE A 467 -16.17 7.69 -0.41
N GLY A 468 -16.06 6.88 0.64
CA GLY A 468 -17.02 5.82 0.95
C GLY A 468 -18.46 6.32 1.07
N ASN A 469 -18.67 7.42 1.79
CA ASN A 469 -20.00 8.00 1.92
C ASN A 469 -20.51 8.63 0.62
N LEU A 470 -19.63 9.22 -0.19
CA LEU A 470 -19.97 9.72 -1.52
C LEU A 470 -20.41 8.55 -2.44
N GLN A 471 -19.67 7.42 -2.41
CA GLN A 471 -20.04 6.20 -3.15
C GLN A 471 -21.43 5.72 -2.76
N ARG A 472 -21.74 5.68 -1.44
CA ARG A 472 -23.03 5.29 -0.92
C ARG A 472 -24.14 6.22 -1.42
N ILE A 473 -24.03 7.53 -1.19
CA ILE A 473 -25.05 8.52 -1.55
C ILE A 473 -25.30 8.52 -3.06
N THR A 474 -24.23 8.52 -3.86
CA THR A 474 -24.37 8.52 -5.32
C THR A 474 -25.03 7.24 -5.82
N SER A 475 -24.67 6.07 -5.28
CA SER A 475 -25.28 4.80 -5.67
C SER A 475 -26.77 4.75 -5.34
N GLU A 476 -27.19 5.25 -4.18
CA GLU A 476 -28.60 5.39 -3.79
C GLU A 476 -29.37 6.29 -4.77
N GLN A 477 -28.76 7.41 -5.20
CA GLN A 477 -29.37 8.35 -6.14
C GLN A 477 -29.59 7.77 -7.54
N ILE A 478 -28.71 6.87 -8.00
CA ILE A 478 -28.81 6.26 -9.33
C ILE A 478 -29.40 4.85 -9.28
N GLY A 479 -29.92 4.40 -8.13
CA GLY A 479 -30.58 3.10 -7.98
C GLY A 479 -29.67 1.89 -7.98
N LEU A 480 -28.39 2.06 -7.63
CA LEU A 480 -27.43 0.96 -7.45
C LEU A 480 -27.32 0.53 -5.98
N SER A 481 -26.78 -0.68 -5.75
CA SER A 481 -26.48 -1.14 -4.40
C SER A 481 -25.40 -0.27 -3.74
N PRO A 482 -25.68 0.33 -2.58
CA PRO A 482 -24.68 1.08 -1.80
C PRO A 482 -23.50 0.21 -1.37
N VAL A 483 -23.78 -1.06 -1.04
CA VAL A 483 -22.76 -2.05 -0.66
C VAL A 483 -21.81 -2.32 -1.82
N LEU A 484 -22.34 -2.47 -3.06
CA LEU A 484 -21.55 -2.67 -4.26
C LEU A 484 -20.57 -1.51 -4.46
N MET A 485 -21.07 -0.28 -4.43
CA MET A 485 -20.25 0.89 -4.76
C MET A 485 -19.29 1.28 -3.65
N ALA A 486 -19.70 1.15 -2.39
CA ALA A 486 -18.80 1.34 -1.27
C ALA A 486 -17.63 0.33 -1.30
N ALA A 487 -17.92 -0.96 -1.55
CA ALA A 487 -16.89 -1.99 -1.73
C ALA A 487 -16.00 -1.72 -2.95
N ALA A 488 -16.57 -1.21 -4.05
CA ALA A 488 -15.83 -0.86 -5.26
C ALA A 488 -14.79 0.25 -5.02
N ASN A 489 -15.04 1.16 -4.06
CA ASN A 489 -14.05 2.16 -3.66
C ASN A 489 -12.76 1.50 -3.15
N SER A 490 -12.88 0.53 -2.24
CA SER A 490 -11.74 -0.22 -1.72
C SER A 490 -11.11 -1.10 -2.80
N SER A 491 -11.92 -1.87 -3.55
CA SER A 491 -11.40 -2.77 -4.60
C SER A 491 -10.72 -2.05 -5.75
N GLY A 492 -11.16 -0.85 -6.11
CA GLY A 492 -10.45 0.04 -7.04
C GLY A 492 -9.22 0.66 -6.39
N GLY A 493 -9.37 1.04 -5.13
CA GLY A 493 -8.32 1.65 -4.30
C GLY A 493 -7.04 0.83 -4.25
N VAL A 494 -7.15 -0.49 -4.07
CA VAL A 494 -5.97 -1.37 -3.99
C VAL A 494 -5.06 -1.28 -5.20
N MET A 495 -5.58 -0.99 -6.39
CA MET A 495 -4.78 -0.81 -7.60
C MET A 495 -4.03 0.53 -7.61
N GLY A 496 -4.52 1.53 -6.88
CA GLY A 496 -3.85 2.81 -6.66
C GLY A 496 -2.60 2.69 -5.78
N LYS A 497 -2.52 1.65 -4.97
CA LYS A 497 -1.39 1.39 -4.08
C LYS A 497 -0.05 1.23 -4.81
N MET A 498 -0.05 0.79 -6.07
CA MET A 498 1.16 0.69 -6.88
C MET A 498 1.82 2.04 -7.16
N ILE A 499 1.01 3.10 -7.30
CA ILE A 499 1.48 4.41 -7.79
C ILE A 499 1.45 5.49 -6.71
N ASP A 500 0.99 5.15 -5.51
CA ASP A 500 1.07 6.11 -4.43
C ASP A 500 2.54 6.43 -4.15
N ALA A 501 2.77 7.71 -4.00
CA ALA A 501 4.10 8.23 -3.88
C ALA A 501 4.81 7.75 -2.59
N GLN A 502 4.06 7.47 -1.52
CA GLN A 502 4.59 6.91 -0.28
C GLN A 502 5.12 5.49 -0.50
N SER A 503 4.33 4.61 -1.13
CA SER A 503 4.76 3.23 -1.42
C SER A 503 5.96 3.18 -2.38
N ILE A 504 6.01 4.09 -3.37
CA ILE A 504 7.16 4.21 -4.28
C ILE A 504 8.43 4.61 -3.52
N VAL A 505 8.33 5.59 -2.60
CA VAL A 505 9.48 6.00 -1.77
C VAL A 505 9.90 4.88 -0.81
N VAL A 506 8.94 4.17 -0.22
CA VAL A 506 9.23 3.00 0.62
C VAL A 506 9.96 1.94 -0.20
N ALA A 507 9.48 1.64 -1.41
CA ALA A 507 10.11 0.68 -2.32
C ALA A 507 11.55 1.09 -2.68
N SER A 508 11.77 2.36 -3.09
CA SER A 508 13.10 2.86 -3.45
C SER A 508 14.07 2.81 -2.26
N THR A 509 13.57 3.13 -1.06
CA THR A 509 14.34 3.06 0.18
C THR A 509 14.74 1.63 0.52
N ALA A 510 13.78 0.69 0.47
CA ALA A 510 14.01 -0.71 0.79
C ALA A 510 14.98 -1.41 -0.18
N THR A 511 15.00 -0.93 -1.43
CA THR A 511 15.88 -1.48 -2.47
C THR A 511 17.21 -0.71 -2.62
N ASN A 512 17.49 0.25 -1.73
CA ASN A 512 18.66 1.14 -1.79
C ASN A 512 18.78 1.90 -3.13
N TRP A 513 17.66 2.19 -3.77
CA TRP A 513 17.61 2.82 -5.09
C TRP A 513 17.04 4.25 -5.01
N TYR A 514 17.62 5.04 -4.14
CA TYR A 514 17.22 6.42 -3.85
C TYR A 514 17.33 7.32 -5.08
N GLY A 515 16.35 8.19 -5.27
CA GLY A 515 16.32 9.16 -6.37
C GLY A 515 15.86 8.58 -7.72
N HIS A 516 15.45 7.30 -7.75
CA HIS A 516 14.94 6.62 -8.95
C HIS A 516 13.43 6.34 -8.87
N GLU A 517 12.72 7.02 -7.98
CA GLU A 517 11.26 6.88 -7.78
C GLU A 517 10.48 7.11 -9.08
N GLY A 518 10.96 8.01 -9.94
CA GLY A 518 10.39 8.24 -11.26
C GLY A 518 10.47 7.03 -12.18
N SER A 519 11.52 6.22 -12.08
CA SER A 519 11.66 4.98 -12.86
C SER A 519 10.68 3.90 -12.36
N ILE A 520 10.54 3.79 -11.04
CA ILE A 520 9.57 2.89 -10.42
C ILE A 520 8.15 3.29 -10.84
N LEU A 521 7.80 4.58 -10.71
CA LEU A 521 6.48 5.09 -11.12
C LEU A 521 6.18 4.78 -12.58
N ARG A 522 7.11 5.05 -13.50
CA ARG A 522 6.92 4.74 -14.93
C ARG A 522 6.64 3.26 -15.16
N TYR A 523 7.35 2.41 -14.45
CA TYR A 523 7.20 0.96 -14.59
C TYR A 523 5.82 0.50 -14.12
N VAL A 524 5.36 0.93 -12.93
CA VAL A 524 4.11 0.45 -12.34
C VAL A 524 2.86 1.19 -12.84
N PHE A 525 2.99 2.38 -13.44
CA PHE A 525 1.86 3.26 -13.77
C PHE A 525 0.83 2.61 -14.71
N LEU A 526 1.31 2.04 -15.82
CA LEU A 526 0.42 1.37 -16.78
C LEU A 526 -0.21 0.10 -16.19
N HIS A 527 0.52 -0.63 -15.36
CA HIS A 527 -0.02 -1.80 -14.65
C HIS A 527 -1.16 -1.39 -13.72
N SER A 528 -0.98 -0.31 -12.96
CA SER A 528 -1.98 0.22 -12.04
C SER A 528 -3.27 0.64 -12.77
N ILE A 529 -3.16 1.44 -13.83
CA ILE A 529 -4.32 1.90 -14.60
C ILE A 529 -5.06 0.73 -15.24
N VAL A 530 -4.34 -0.18 -15.90
CA VAL A 530 -5.00 -1.31 -16.57
C VAL A 530 -5.72 -2.20 -15.57
N LEU A 531 -5.11 -2.52 -14.44
CA LEU A 531 -5.76 -3.32 -13.40
C LEU A 531 -6.94 -2.56 -12.76
N ALA A 532 -6.84 -1.26 -12.51
CA ALA A 532 -7.95 -0.45 -12.01
C ALA A 532 -9.13 -0.43 -13.00
N CYS A 533 -8.85 -0.29 -14.30
CA CYS A 533 -9.88 -0.36 -15.34
C CYS A 533 -10.54 -1.76 -15.40
N LEU A 534 -9.76 -2.83 -15.24
CA LEU A 534 -10.31 -4.19 -15.17
C LEU A 534 -11.24 -4.37 -13.96
N VAL A 535 -10.86 -3.84 -12.79
CA VAL A 535 -11.75 -3.82 -11.60
C VAL A 535 -13.01 -3.01 -11.90
N GLY A 536 -12.87 -1.81 -12.45
CA GLY A 536 -14.02 -0.96 -12.82
C GLY A 536 -14.98 -1.64 -13.82
N MET A 537 -14.43 -2.33 -14.83
CA MET A 537 -15.23 -3.14 -15.76
C MET A 537 -15.95 -4.29 -15.03
N PHE A 538 -15.25 -4.97 -14.13
CA PHE A 538 -15.85 -6.07 -13.36
C PHE A 538 -16.98 -5.58 -12.44
N VAL A 539 -16.79 -4.45 -11.75
CA VAL A 539 -17.84 -3.80 -10.95
C VAL A 539 -19.02 -3.36 -11.82
N THR A 540 -18.76 -2.87 -13.04
CA THR A 540 -19.83 -2.54 -13.99
C THR A 540 -20.62 -3.78 -14.42
N LEU A 541 -19.96 -4.91 -14.63
CA LEU A 541 -20.64 -6.19 -14.86
C LEU A 541 -21.49 -6.60 -13.66
N GLN A 542 -20.98 -6.45 -12.43
CA GLN A 542 -21.75 -6.72 -11.21
C GLN A 542 -22.96 -5.79 -11.06
N ALA A 543 -22.86 -4.55 -11.53
CA ALA A 543 -23.97 -3.60 -11.45
C ALA A 543 -25.12 -3.94 -12.42
N TYR A 544 -24.82 -4.42 -13.63
CA TYR A 544 -25.81 -4.45 -14.72
C TYR A 544 -25.96 -5.78 -15.45
N VAL A 545 -24.98 -6.69 -15.38
CA VAL A 545 -24.94 -7.85 -16.26
C VAL A 545 -25.14 -9.16 -15.50
N TYR A 546 -26.18 -9.93 -15.87
CA TYR A 546 -26.34 -11.30 -15.40
C TYR A 546 -25.24 -12.21 -16.00
N PRO A 547 -24.61 -13.14 -15.26
CA PRO A 547 -24.91 -13.55 -13.86
C PRO A 547 -24.17 -12.75 -12.77
N PHE A 548 -23.34 -11.77 -13.11
CA PHE A 548 -22.52 -11.04 -12.14
C PHE A 548 -23.34 -10.26 -11.10
N THR A 549 -24.56 -9.83 -11.48
CA THR A 549 -25.50 -9.19 -10.53
C THR A 549 -25.88 -10.09 -9.35
N LEU A 550 -25.77 -11.42 -9.48
CA LEU A 550 -25.99 -12.37 -8.37
C LEU A 550 -24.89 -12.31 -7.29
N MET A 551 -23.74 -11.74 -7.63
CA MET A 551 -22.64 -11.55 -6.66
C MET A 551 -22.88 -10.39 -5.70
N VAL A 552 -23.81 -9.48 -6.05
CA VAL A 552 -24.06 -8.25 -5.28
C VAL A 552 -24.85 -8.57 -4.01
N LEU A 553 -24.30 -8.16 -2.86
CA LEU A 553 -24.99 -8.21 -1.58
C LEU A 553 -25.97 -7.04 -1.46
N LYS A 554 -27.09 -7.33 -0.81
CA LYS A 554 -28.15 -6.33 -0.54
C LYS A 554 -28.00 -5.75 0.86
#